data_b4a822b11bec0fbfbef8aaf30ddfe4b2
#
_entry.id   b4a822b11bec0fbfbef8aaf30ddfe4b2
#
_cell.length_a   1.000
_cell.length_b   1.000
_cell.length_c   1.000
_cell.angle_alpha   90.00
_cell.angle_beta   90.00
_cell.angle_gamma   90.00
#
_symmetry.space_group_name_H-M   'P 1'
#
loop_
_entity.id
_entity.type
_entity.pdbx_description
1 polymer ?
#
loop_
_entity_poly.entity_id
_entity_poly.type
_entity_poly.pdbx_seq_one_letter_code
_entity_poly.pdbx_strand_id
1 'polypeptide(L)'
;MEAMRALGYVEGRNIVYEVRYAGNDSAVLRQHMQDVVRLPVDVIMSGGTPAARAARDATQTIPIVLFGVSDPVVIGLAASMARPGGNVTGFTNEVEGGGIVAERIAILKDIMPGLRRIGLLRNPDNPGSLVPTQAMAETARVLGIAATVFEARRAEDVERVFEAMAEAAVEAVAVEDDATLNSNRALIAAQAARRRLPLVCGFRVFVQAGCLLSYAVDFRDNARRAAGYVDKILKGAQPGELPFQQPSKIDLVINMKIAKMLGLTVPAIVMIRVHEVID
;
A
#
# COMPACT_ATOMS: atom_id res chain seq x y z
N MET A 1 -4.38 -12.02 -14.21
CA MET A 1 -4.73 -13.05 -15.22
C MET A 1 -6.23 -13.37 -15.25
N GLU A 2 -6.89 -13.72 -14.13
CA GLU A 2 -8.32 -14.06 -14.09
C GLU A 2 -9.23 -12.96 -14.70
N ALA A 3 -9.01 -11.70 -14.32
CA ALA A 3 -9.77 -10.58 -14.86
C ALA A 3 -9.58 -10.37 -16.37
N MET A 4 -8.39 -10.64 -16.91
CA MET A 4 -8.14 -10.59 -18.36
C MET A 4 -8.85 -11.75 -19.07
N ARG A 5 -8.91 -12.93 -18.45
CA ARG A 5 -9.67 -14.08 -19.00
C ARG A 5 -11.17 -13.75 -19.11
N ALA A 6 -11.73 -13.08 -18.10
CA ALA A 6 -13.13 -12.63 -18.13
C ALA A 6 -13.40 -11.61 -19.26
N LEU A 7 -12.37 -10.90 -19.74
CA LEU A 7 -12.43 -9.99 -20.88
C LEU A 7 -12.13 -10.66 -22.23
N GLY A 8 -11.96 -12.01 -22.24
CA GLY A 8 -11.74 -12.78 -23.46
C GLY A 8 -10.27 -13.01 -23.83
N TYR A 9 -9.32 -12.61 -22.96
CA TYR A 9 -7.90 -12.85 -23.19
C TYR A 9 -7.48 -14.21 -22.61
N VAL A 10 -6.97 -15.09 -23.47
CA VAL A 10 -6.54 -16.44 -23.13
C VAL A 10 -5.06 -16.57 -23.43
N GLU A 11 -4.27 -16.88 -22.39
CA GLU A 11 -2.82 -17.06 -22.49
C GLU A 11 -2.45 -18.14 -23.52
N GLY A 12 -1.47 -17.82 -24.34
CA GLY A 12 -1.02 -18.69 -25.45
C GLY A 12 -1.92 -18.68 -26.69
N ARG A 13 -3.08 -18.00 -26.66
CA ARG A 13 -3.99 -17.84 -27.80
C ARG A 13 -4.00 -16.42 -28.35
N ASN A 14 -4.26 -15.43 -27.53
CA ASN A 14 -4.39 -14.03 -27.92
C ASN A 14 -3.77 -13.06 -26.90
N ILE A 15 -3.06 -13.55 -25.90
CA ILE A 15 -2.23 -12.80 -24.96
C ILE A 15 -1.06 -13.66 -24.48
N VAL A 16 0.07 -13.01 -24.23
CA VAL A 16 1.25 -13.58 -23.58
C VAL A 16 1.58 -12.71 -22.36
N TYR A 17 1.92 -13.32 -21.24
CA TYR A 17 2.31 -12.64 -20.02
C TYR A 17 3.80 -12.81 -19.75
N GLU A 18 4.52 -11.69 -19.69
CA GLU A 18 5.88 -11.60 -19.21
C GLU A 18 5.89 -11.14 -17.76
N VAL A 19 6.08 -12.06 -16.81
CA VAL A 19 6.00 -11.78 -15.37
C VAL A 19 7.39 -11.72 -14.77
N ARG A 20 7.65 -10.68 -13.98
CA ARG A 20 8.91 -10.46 -13.26
C ARG A 20 8.63 -10.11 -11.79
N TYR A 21 9.41 -10.69 -10.90
CA TYR A 21 9.33 -10.43 -9.45
C TYR A 21 10.70 -10.00 -8.95
N ALA A 22 10.77 -8.82 -8.36
CA ALA A 22 12.03 -8.24 -7.87
C ALA A 22 12.37 -8.58 -6.41
N GLY A 23 11.48 -9.26 -5.68
CA GLY A 23 11.73 -9.63 -4.28
C GLY A 23 12.02 -8.44 -3.35
N ASN A 24 11.52 -7.25 -3.67
CA ASN A 24 11.80 -5.95 -2.99
C ASN A 24 13.24 -5.43 -3.18
N ASP A 25 14.00 -5.96 -4.12
CA ASP A 25 15.30 -5.43 -4.49
C ASP A 25 15.14 -4.37 -5.59
N SER A 26 15.50 -3.13 -5.27
CA SER A 26 15.37 -1.99 -6.18
C SER A 26 16.32 -2.08 -7.39
N ALA A 27 17.47 -2.76 -7.25
CA ALA A 27 18.39 -2.95 -8.38
C ALA A 27 17.83 -4.00 -9.33
N VAL A 28 17.34 -5.13 -8.80
CA VAL A 28 16.66 -6.18 -9.57
C VAL A 28 15.42 -5.61 -10.27
N LEU A 29 14.64 -4.76 -9.58
CA LEU A 29 13.46 -4.11 -10.15
C LEU A 29 13.82 -3.24 -11.37
N ARG A 30 14.84 -2.40 -11.26
CA ARG A 30 15.32 -1.57 -12.39
C ARG A 30 15.81 -2.43 -13.55
N GLN A 31 16.58 -3.49 -13.24
CA GLN A 31 17.06 -4.43 -14.26
C GLN A 31 15.89 -5.09 -15.00
N HIS A 32 14.91 -5.60 -14.28
CA HIS A 32 13.73 -6.21 -14.87
C HIS A 32 12.95 -5.26 -15.78
N MET A 33 12.80 -3.99 -15.39
CA MET A 33 12.13 -3.00 -16.25
C MET A 33 12.94 -2.72 -17.53
N GLN A 34 14.27 -2.62 -17.44
CA GLN A 34 15.13 -2.48 -18.61
C GLN A 34 15.04 -3.69 -19.56
N ASP A 35 14.87 -4.90 -19.00
CA ASP A 35 14.73 -6.10 -19.83
C ASP A 35 13.34 -6.17 -20.47
N VAL A 36 12.27 -5.84 -19.73
CA VAL A 36 10.89 -5.85 -20.24
C VAL A 36 10.70 -4.87 -21.40
N VAL A 37 11.26 -3.65 -21.30
CA VAL A 37 11.09 -2.65 -22.38
C VAL A 37 11.83 -2.99 -23.68
N ARG A 38 12.70 -4.00 -23.66
CA ARG A 38 13.36 -4.55 -24.86
C ARG A 38 12.53 -5.62 -25.56
N LEU A 39 11.51 -6.15 -24.88
CA LEU A 39 10.58 -7.11 -25.43
C LEU A 39 9.48 -6.38 -26.22
N PRO A 40 8.84 -7.03 -27.19
CA PRO A 40 7.70 -6.47 -27.93
C PRO A 40 6.43 -6.53 -27.05
N VAL A 41 6.43 -5.76 -25.93
CA VAL A 41 5.27 -5.69 -25.04
C VAL A 41 4.38 -4.52 -25.42
N ASP A 42 3.07 -4.75 -25.49
CA ASP A 42 2.06 -3.73 -25.83
C ASP A 42 1.68 -2.86 -24.63
N VAL A 43 1.79 -3.40 -23.40
CA VAL A 43 1.43 -2.70 -22.18
C VAL A 43 2.18 -3.29 -20.96
N ILE A 44 2.60 -2.43 -20.06
CA ILE A 44 3.21 -2.81 -18.77
C ILE A 44 2.15 -2.61 -17.69
N MET A 45 1.90 -3.65 -16.88
CA MET A 45 1.08 -3.56 -15.69
C MET A 45 1.98 -3.62 -14.45
N SER A 46 1.92 -2.61 -13.58
CA SER A 46 2.83 -2.49 -12.44
C SER A 46 2.10 -2.14 -11.15
N GLY A 47 2.55 -2.70 -10.02
CA GLY A 47 2.00 -2.47 -8.69
C GLY A 47 3.00 -1.84 -7.73
N GLY A 48 2.52 -0.85 -6.96
CA GLY A 48 3.32 -0.11 -6.00
C GLY A 48 4.19 0.99 -6.60
N THR A 49 4.48 2.02 -5.80
CA THR A 49 5.17 3.24 -6.25
C THR A 49 6.60 2.99 -6.75
N PRO A 50 7.45 2.16 -6.10
CA PRO A 50 8.80 1.90 -6.61
C PRO A 50 8.80 1.28 -8.00
N ALA A 51 7.92 0.30 -8.26
CA ALA A 51 7.81 -0.35 -9.55
C ALA A 51 7.22 0.57 -10.63
N ALA A 52 6.26 1.42 -10.26
CA ALA A 52 5.70 2.44 -11.13
C ALA A 52 6.76 3.44 -11.62
N ARG A 53 7.62 3.91 -10.72
CA ARG A 53 8.76 4.80 -11.09
C ARG A 53 9.76 4.09 -11.97
N ALA A 54 10.17 2.87 -11.63
CA ALA A 54 11.10 2.11 -12.45
C ALA A 54 10.57 1.88 -13.88
N ALA A 55 9.26 1.59 -14.03
CA ALA A 55 8.63 1.45 -15.35
C ALA A 55 8.63 2.77 -16.11
N ARG A 56 8.27 3.89 -15.45
CA ARG A 56 8.23 5.23 -16.07
C ARG A 56 9.61 5.71 -16.50
N ASP A 57 10.65 5.40 -15.71
CA ASP A 57 12.03 5.74 -16.03
C ASP A 57 12.57 4.91 -17.21
N ALA A 58 12.09 3.65 -17.36
CA ALA A 58 12.52 2.75 -18.41
C ALA A 58 11.87 3.04 -19.78
N THR A 59 10.67 3.60 -19.83
CA THR A 59 9.95 3.91 -21.07
C THR A 59 9.03 5.12 -20.96
N GLN A 60 8.95 5.86 -22.09
CA GLN A 60 8.05 7.01 -22.28
C GLN A 60 6.96 6.71 -23.32
N THR A 61 7.02 5.55 -23.97
CA THR A 61 6.17 5.21 -25.12
C THR A 61 5.29 3.99 -24.85
N ILE A 62 5.82 2.95 -24.19
CA ILE A 62 5.01 1.78 -23.83
C ILE A 62 3.98 2.19 -22.79
N PRO A 63 2.69 1.95 -23.01
CA PRO A 63 1.63 2.19 -22.02
C PRO A 63 1.91 1.51 -20.69
N ILE A 64 1.68 2.22 -19.59
CA ILE A 64 1.85 1.70 -18.23
C ILE A 64 0.53 1.83 -17.47
N VAL A 65 -0.02 0.72 -17.01
CA VAL A 65 -1.21 0.67 -16.14
C VAL A 65 -0.80 0.31 -14.73
N LEU A 66 -1.05 1.21 -13.80
CA LEU A 66 -0.68 1.06 -12.39
C LEU A 66 -1.87 0.55 -11.56
N PHE A 67 -1.57 -0.25 -10.52
CA PHE A 67 -2.54 -0.60 -9.50
C PHE A 67 -1.90 -0.48 -8.11
N GLY A 68 -2.51 0.33 -7.24
CA GLY A 68 -2.01 0.53 -5.88
C GLY A 68 -0.74 1.40 -5.82
N VAL A 69 -0.74 2.50 -6.54
CA VAL A 69 0.28 3.55 -6.44
C VAL A 69 -0.19 4.64 -5.47
N SER A 70 0.73 5.31 -4.80
CA SER A 70 0.45 6.53 -4.04
C SER A 70 -0.01 7.65 -4.97
N ASP A 71 -0.12 8.91 -4.50
CA ASP A 71 -0.56 10.02 -5.34
C ASP A 71 0.34 10.18 -6.59
N PRO A 72 -0.17 9.87 -7.80
CA PRO A 72 0.64 9.87 -9.01
C PRO A 72 1.07 11.27 -9.45
N VAL A 73 0.37 12.31 -9.02
CA VAL A 73 0.70 13.72 -9.33
C VAL A 73 1.86 14.17 -8.45
N VAL A 74 1.77 13.93 -7.15
CA VAL A 74 2.83 14.30 -6.18
C VAL A 74 4.14 13.57 -6.49
N ILE A 75 4.09 12.31 -6.90
CA ILE A 75 5.30 11.54 -7.24
C ILE A 75 5.76 11.75 -8.69
N GLY A 76 5.13 12.64 -9.46
CA GLY A 76 5.55 13.05 -10.80
C GLY A 76 5.29 12.03 -11.91
N LEU A 77 4.32 11.14 -11.75
CA LEU A 77 3.92 10.15 -12.76
C LEU A 77 2.79 10.64 -13.67
N ALA A 78 2.04 11.64 -13.26
CA ALA A 78 0.92 12.21 -14.01
C ALA A 78 0.85 13.73 -13.86
N ALA A 79 0.36 14.42 -14.87
CA ALA A 79 0.10 15.87 -14.81
C ALA A 79 -1.11 16.20 -13.92
N SER A 80 -2.13 15.34 -13.96
CA SER A 80 -3.31 15.41 -13.07
C SER A 80 -3.98 14.04 -12.97
N MET A 81 -4.85 13.87 -11.98
CA MET A 81 -5.67 12.66 -11.84
C MET A 81 -6.63 12.49 -13.03
N ALA A 82 -7.25 13.57 -13.49
CA ALA A 82 -8.25 13.52 -14.56
C ALA A 82 -7.64 13.33 -15.96
N ARG A 83 -6.44 13.89 -16.19
CA ARG A 83 -5.70 13.81 -17.45
C ARG A 83 -4.22 13.55 -17.15
N PRO A 84 -3.80 12.30 -17.10
CA PRO A 84 -2.41 11.93 -16.81
C PRO A 84 -1.39 12.54 -17.80
N GLY A 85 -1.73 12.65 -19.08
CA GLY A 85 -0.97 13.39 -20.10
C GLY A 85 0.29 12.71 -20.62
N GLY A 86 0.55 11.46 -20.25
CA GLY A 86 1.72 10.70 -20.71
C GLY A 86 1.35 9.25 -21.04
N ASN A 87 2.31 8.35 -20.88
CA ASN A 87 2.11 6.92 -21.10
C ASN A 87 1.66 6.14 -19.84
N VAL A 88 1.33 6.84 -18.75
CA VAL A 88 1.00 6.23 -17.44
C VAL A 88 -0.43 6.56 -17.06
N THR A 89 -1.15 5.55 -16.58
CA THR A 89 -2.51 5.67 -16.00
C THR A 89 -2.71 4.58 -14.94
N GLY A 90 -3.87 4.54 -14.28
CA GLY A 90 -4.18 3.44 -13.37
C GLY A 90 -5.02 3.79 -12.14
N PHE A 91 -4.67 3.15 -11.02
CA PHE A 91 -5.45 3.17 -9.78
C PHE A 91 -4.54 3.46 -8.59
N THR A 92 -4.98 4.37 -7.74
CA THR A 92 -4.26 4.70 -6.50
C THR A 92 -4.60 3.71 -5.38
N ASN A 93 -3.75 3.64 -4.37
CA ASN A 93 -4.00 2.91 -3.12
C ASN A 93 -4.45 3.85 -1.99
N GLU A 94 -4.69 5.11 -2.31
CA GLU A 94 -5.08 6.14 -1.36
C GLU A 94 -6.09 7.08 -1.99
N VAL A 95 -6.89 7.73 -1.17
CA VAL A 95 -7.68 8.88 -1.57
C VAL A 95 -6.85 10.15 -1.43
N GLU A 96 -7.25 11.21 -2.11
CA GLU A 96 -6.55 12.50 -2.04
C GLU A 96 -6.30 12.95 -0.60
N GLY A 97 -5.09 13.41 -0.34
CA GLY A 97 -4.69 13.89 0.99
C GLY A 97 -4.38 12.79 2.03
N GLY A 98 -4.33 11.51 1.64
CA GLY A 98 -3.99 10.42 2.57
C GLY A 98 -5.13 10.03 3.51
N GLY A 99 -6.39 10.15 3.08
CA GLY A 99 -7.56 9.93 3.92
C GLY A 99 -7.68 8.51 4.47
N ILE A 100 -7.22 7.50 3.73
CA ILE A 100 -7.27 6.08 4.18
C ILE A 100 -6.30 5.85 5.34
N VAL A 101 -5.06 6.32 5.22
CA VAL A 101 -4.07 6.14 6.29
C VAL A 101 -4.39 7.02 7.50
N ALA A 102 -4.97 8.20 7.29
CA ALA A 102 -5.48 9.06 8.34
C ALA A 102 -6.55 8.36 9.18
N GLU A 103 -7.49 7.69 8.52
CA GLU A 103 -8.59 6.96 9.18
C GLU A 103 -8.08 5.79 10.05
N ARG A 104 -6.94 5.16 9.69
CA ARG A 104 -6.30 4.14 10.55
C ARG A 104 -5.96 4.68 11.93
N ILE A 105 -5.46 5.91 12.00
CA ILE A 105 -5.10 6.58 13.26
C ILE A 105 -6.37 6.92 14.06
N ALA A 106 -7.42 7.36 13.39
CA ALA A 106 -8.71 7.67 14.03
C ALA A 106 -9.35 6.40 14.61
N ILE A 107 -9.42 5.31 13.86
CA ILE A 107 -9.94 4.01 14.33
C ILE A 107 -9.11 3.50 15.53
N LEU A 108 -7.79 3.63 15.47
CA LEU A 108 -6.94 3.23 16.60
C LEU A 108 -7.22 4.08 17.84
N LYS A 109 -7.44 5.39 17.68
CA LYS A 109 -7.81 6.28 18.79
C LYS A 109 -9.16 5.93 19.41
N ASP A 110 -10.13 5.49 18.59
CA ASP A 110 -11.43 4.99 19.10
C ASP A 110 -11.25 3.72 19.94
N ILE A 111 -10.35 2.80 19.52
CA ILE A 111 -10.04 1.57 20.27
C ILE A 111 -9.19 1.89 21.53
N MET A 112 -8.32 2.88 21.46
CA MET A 112 -7.40 3.30 22.51
C MET A 112 -7.57 4.79 22.85
N PRO A 113 -8.64 5.21 23.54
CA PRO A 113 -8.88 6.62 23.86
C PRO A 113 -7.73 7.29 24.63
N GLY A 114 -6.99 6.49 25.41
CA GLY A 114 -5.82 6.94 26.16
C GLY A 114 -4.51 7.07 25.37
N LEU A 115 -4.49 6.72 24.07
CA LEU A 115 -3.29 6.77 23.24
C LEU A 115 -2.69 8.17 23.17
N ARG A 116 -1.41 8.29 23.50
CA ARG A 116 -0.66 9.56 23.53
C ARG A 116 0.58 9.58 22.63
N ARG A 117 1.20 8.42 22.33
CA ARG A 117 2.43 8.32 21.54
C ARG A 117 2.30 7.18 20.55
N ILE A 118 2.52 7.49 19.26
CA ILE A 118 2.46 6.53 18.18
C ILE A 118 3.76 6.56 17.37
N GLY A 119 4.28 5.37 17.02
CA GLY A 119 5.34 5.20 16.05
C GLY A 119 4.76 5.05 14.64
N LEU A 120 5.31 5.79 13.68
CA LEU A 120 4.99 5.67 12.27
C LEU A 120 6.16 4.95 11.61
N LEU A 121 5.98 3.67 11.28
CA LEU A 121 7.00 2.84 10.63
C LEU A 121 6.90 2.97 9.13
N ARG A 122 7.95 3.49 8.49
CA ARG A 122 8.02 3.65 7.03
C ARG A 122 9.30 3.07 6.43
N ASN A 123 9.26 2.84 5.12
CA ASN A 123 10.44 2.62 4.30
C ASN A 123 10.82 3.94 3.59
N PRO A 124 11.95 4.58 3.92
CA PRO A 124 12.36 5.84 3.30
C PRO A 124 12.77 5.71 1.83
N ASP A 125 13.11 4.49 1.38
CA ASP A 125 13.45 4.22 -0.02
C ASP A 125 12.20 4.12 -0.93
N ASN A 126 11.00 4.09 -0.32
CA ASN A 126 9.74 4.18 -1.05
C ASN A 126 9.34 5.65 -1.24
N PRO A 127 9.41 6.20 -2.46
CA PRO A 127 9.04 7.60 -2.71
C PRO A 127 7.54 7.89 -2.47
N GLY A 128 6.70 6.85 -2.45
CA GLY A 128 5.28 6.95 -2.12
C GLY A 128 4.98 7.08 -0.63
N SER A 129 5.99 6.95 0.25
CA SER A 129 5.83 6.94 1.71
C SER A 129 5.58 8.32 2.32
N LEU A 130 6.00 9.38 1.66
CA LEU A 130 6.04 10.72 2.25
C LEU A 130 4.63 11.25 2.59
N VAL A 131 3.75 11.28 1.59
CA VAL A 131 2.39 11.84 1.75
C VAL A 131 1.57 11.05 2.79
N PRO A 132 1.49 9.70 2.73
CA PRO A 132 0.81 8.91 3.75
C PRO A 132 1.37 9.12 5.17
N THR A 133 2.70 9.18 5.31
CA THR A 133 3.33 9.41 6.62
C THR A 133 2.97 10.80 7.17
N GLN A 134 2.97 11.83 6.33
CA GLN A 134 2.55 13.17 6.73
C GLN A 134 1.08 13.23 7.13
N ALA A 135 0.20 12.56 6.38
CA ALA A 135 -1.22 12.49 6.71
C ALA A 135 -1.48 11.77 8.04
N MET A 136 -0.78 10.66 8.32
CA MET A 136 -0.84 9.99 9.63
C MET A 136 -0.34 10.87 10.76
N ALA A 137 0.78 11.58 10.57
CA ALA A 137 1.36 12.46 11.58
C ALA A 137 0.43 13.65 11.88
N GLU A 138 -0.17 14.26 10.86
CA GLU A 138 -1.11 15.35 11.02
C GLU A 138 -2.40 14.91 11.72
N THR A 139 -2.94 13.77 11.35
CA THR A 139 -4.11 13.20 12.04
C THR A 139 -3.80 12.90 13.50
N ALA A 140 -2.64 12.30 13.79
CA ALA A 140 -2.20 12.07 15.16
C ALA A 140 -2.13 13.39 15.95
N ARG A 141 -1.55 14.45 15.36
CA ARG A 141 -1.46 15.77 15.97
C ARG A 141 -2.84 16.35 16.30
N VAL A 142 -3.79 16.27 15.37
CA VAL A 142 -5.17 16.73 15.57
C VAL A 142 -5.86 15.98 16.71
N LEU A 143 -5.58 14.66 16.83
CA LEU A 143 -6.13 13.81 17.88
C LEU A 143 -5.37 13.87 19.21
N GLY A 144 -4.39 14.77 19.35
CA GLY A 144 -3.59 14.94 20.57
C GLY A 144 -2.60 13.79 20.82
N ILE A 145 -2.14 13.13 19.75
CA ILE A 145 -1.19 12.01 19.80
C ILE A 145 0.16 12.51 19.26
N ALA A 146 1.22 12.34 20.04
CA ALA A 146 2.59 12.59 19.58
C ALA A 146 3.04 11.49 18.63
N ALA A 147 3.31 11.82 17.37
CA ALA A 147 3.78 10.90 16.36
C ALA A 147 5.29 11.03 16.15
N THR A 148 5.98 9.89 16.13
CA THR A 148 7.41 9.81 15.82
C THR A 148 7.61 8.86 14.63
N VAL A 149 8.36 9.31 13.62
CA VAL A 149 8.67 8.50 12.44
C VAL A 149 9.88 7.62 12.71
N PHE A 150 9.76 6.36 12.37
CA PHE A 150 10.81 5.35 12.44
C PHE A 150 11.01 4.74 11.06
N GLU A 151 12.28 4.47 10.70
CA GLU A 151 12.65 4.04 9.35
C GLU A 151 13.28 2.66 9.34
N ALA A 152 12.75 1.75 8.51
CA ALA A 152 13.31 0.45 8.21
C ALA A 152 13.38 0.25 6.70
N ARG A 153 14.59 0.05 6.16
CA ARG A 153 14.84 -0.23 4.74
C ARG A 153 14.84 -1.72 4.43
N ARG A 154 15.12 -2.54 5.43
CA ARG A 154 15.31 -3.99 5.29
C ARG A 154 15.05 -4.72 6.62
N ALA A 155 15.05 -6.04 6.58
CA ALA A 155 14.73 -6.88 7.73
C ALA A 155 15.64 -6.60 8.95
N GLU A 156 16.93 -6.37 8.71
CA GLU A 156 17.94 -6.14 9.74
C GLU A 156 17.71 -4.86 10.54
N ASP A 157 16.98 -3.89 9.99
CA ASP A 157 16.65 -2.64 10.68
C ASP A 157 15.54 -2.82 11.72
N VAL A 158 14.68 -3.84 11.56
CA VAL A 158 13.40 -3.96 12.31
C VAL A 158 13.65 -4.05 13.81
N GLU A 159 14.60 -4.88 14.27
CA GLU A 159 14.87 -5.05 15.70
C GLU A 159 15.30 -3.73 16.34
N ARG A 160 16.31 -3.08 15.77
CA ARG A 160 16.83 -1.78 16.23
C ARG A 160 15.75 -0.70 16.24
N VAL A 161 14.88 -0.69 15.25
CA VAL A 161 13.77 0.26 15.18
C VAL A 161 12.77 0.05 16.31
N PHE A 162 12.44 -1.19 16.65
CA PHE A 162 11.55 -1.49 17.78
C PHE A 162 12.21 -1.24 19.14
N GLU A 163 13.54 -1.29 19.26
CA GLU A 163 14.29 -0.83 20.45
C GLU A 163 14.14 0.69 20.60
N ALA A 164 14.38 1.46 19.53
CA ALA A 164 14.19 2.91 19.54
C ALA A 164 12.73 3.32 19.83
N MET A 165 11.74 2.56 19.35
CA MET A 165 10.33 2.76 19.71
C MET A 165 10.08 2.55 21.21
N ALA A 166 10.71 1.57 21.83
CA ALA A 166 10.61 1.32 23.26
C ALA A 166 11.23 2.46 24.08
N GLU A 167 12.42 2.96 23.67
CA GLU A 167 13.07 4.12 24.30
C GLU A 167 12.22 5.37 24.19
N ALA A 168 11.52 5.58 23.07
CA ALA A 168 10.58 6.66 22.85
C ALA A 168 9.22 6.46 23.55
N ALA A 169 9.07 5.36 24.30
CA ALA A 169 7.84 4.99 24.99
C ALA A 169 6.61 4.98 24.08
N VAL A 170 6.75 4.49 22.84
CA VAL A 170 5.66 4.33 21.87
C VAL A 170 4.62 3.35 22.42
N GLU A 171 3.33 3.67 22.26
CA GLU A 171 2.19 2.90 22.79
C GLU A 171 1.45 2.11 21.71
N ALA A 172 1.65 2.47 20.43
CA ALA A 172 1.13 1.77 19.27
C ALA A 172 1.97 2.09 18.03
N VAL A 173 1.88 1.27 16.98
CA VAL A 173 2.64 1.47 15.74
C VAL A 173 1.71 1.45 14.54
N ALA A 174 1.78 2.48 13.70
CA ALA A 174 1.20 2.49 12.37
C ALA A 174 2.26 2.10 11.34
N VAL A 175 2.00 1.03 10.59
CA VAL A 175 2.90 0.52 9.56
C VAL A 175 2.42 1.02 8.21
N GLU A 176 3.32 1.65 7.46
CA GLU A 176 3.02 2.14 6.12
C GLU A 176 2.81 1.01 5.11
N ASP A 177 2.09 1.34 4.03
CA ASP A 177 1.81 0.44 2.91
C ASP A 177 3.03 0.34 1.98
N ASP A 178 3.96 -0.52 2.34
CA ASP A 178 5.21 -0.74 1.62
C ASP A 178 5.46 -2.22 1.38
N ALA A 179 5.98 -2.56 0.21
CA ALA A 179 6.25 -3.94 -0.17
C ALA A 179 7.32 -4.60 0.71
N THR A 180 8.37 -3.84 1.08
CA THR A 180 9.46 -4.33 1.95
C THR A 180 8.95 -4.59 3.36
N LEU A 181 8.18 -3.64 3.93
CA LEU A 181 7.57 -3.81 5.24
C LEU A 181 6.57 -4.99 5.23
N ASN A 182 5.78 -5.13 4.17
CA ASN A 182 4.86 -6.25 4.02
C ASN A 182 5.57 -7.60 3.92
N SER A 183 6.69 -7.69 3.24
CA SER A 183 7.49 -8.92 3.17
C SER A 183 8.08 -9.30 4.52
N ASN A 184 8.38 -8.30 5.37
CA ASN A 184 8.90 -8.48 6.72
C ASN A 184 7.78 -8.49 7.80
N ARG A 185 6.50 -8.60 7.42
CA ARG A 185 5.34 -8.50 8.32
C ARG A 185 5.40 -9.47 9.52
N ALA A 186 5.88 -10.69 9.31
CA ALA A 186 5.99 -11.67 10.40
C ALA A 186 7.02 -11.23 11.45
N LEU A 187 8.16 -10.70 11.03
CA LEU A 187 9.18 -10.16 11.92
C LEU A 187 8.67 -8.90 12.65
N ILE A 188 8.03 -7.96 11.93
CA ILE A 188 7.44 -6.75 12.52
C ILE A 188 6.37 -7.12 13.54
N ALA A 189 5.47 -8.05 13.22
CA ALA A 189 4.43 -8.51 14.13
C ALA A 189 5.01 -9.21 15.37
N ALA A 190 6.08 -10.02 15.21
CA ALA A 190 6.76 -10.66 16.34
C ALA A 190 7.42 -9.64 17.28
N GLN A 191 8.08 -8.61 16.75
CA GLN A 191 8.69 -7.55 17.55
C GLN A 191 7.63 -6.72 18.32
N ALA A 192 6.50 -6.42 17.67
CA ALA A 192 5.39 -5.74 18.32
C ALA A 192 4.75 -6.59 19.41
N ALA A 193 4.52 -7.88 19.17
CA ALA A 193 3.93 -8.81 20.14
C ALA A 193 4.81 -8.94 21.41
N ARG A 194 6.13 -9.05 21.25
CA ARG A 194 7.08 -9.10 22.39
C ARG A 194 6.97 -7.87 23.30
N ARG A 195 6.63 -6.71 22.72
CA ARG A 195 6.53 -5.42 23.42
C ARG A 195 5.08 -5.03 23.73
N ARG A 196 4.12 -5.91 23.41
CA ARG A 196 2.67 -5.68 23.57
C ARG A 196 2.20 -4.39 22.88
N LEU A 197 2.77 -4.06 21.72
CA LEU A 197 2.41 -2.90 20.93
C LEU A 197 1.34 -3.26 19.90
N PRO A 198 0.16 -2.62 19.95
CA PRO A 198 -0.83 -2.72 18.87
C PRO A 198 -0.25 -2.21 17.53
N LEU A 199 -0.47 -2.98 16.47
CA LEU A 199 -0.13 -2.56 15.11
C LEU A 199 -1.40 -2.17 14.35
N VAL A 200 -1.34 -1.09 13.58
CA VAL A 200 -2.29 -0.77 12.51
C VAL A 200 -1.56 -0.75 11.17
N CYS A 201 -2.16 -1.28 10.12
CA CYS A 201 -1.48 -1.54 8.86
C CYS A 201 -2.41 -1.46 7.66
N GLY A 202 -1.84 -1.45 6.45
CA GLY A 202 -2.58 -1.32 5.21
C GLY A 202 -2.79 -2.60 4.42
N PHE A 203 -2.28 -3.73 4.89
CA PHE A 203 -2.47 -5.00 4.19
C PHE A 203 -3.17 -6.02 5.08
N ARG A 204 -4.26 -6.61 4.57
CA ARG A 204 -4.98 -7.69 5.26
C ARG A 204 -4.06 -8.84 5.73
N VAL A 205 -3.03 -9.17 4.96
CA VAL A 205 -2.05 -10.21 5.32
C VAL A 205 -1.23 -9.87 6.58
N PHE A 206 -1.10 -8.61 6.94
CA PHE A 206 -0.49 -8.20 8.20
C PHE A 206 -1.39 -8.55 9.40
N VAL A 207 -2.73 -8.46 9.24
CA VAL A 207 -3.66 -8.84 10.32
C VAL A 207 -3.52 -10.33 10.63
N GLN A 208 -3.35 -11.15 9.59
CA GLN A 208 -3.06 -12.58 9.75
C GLN A 208 -1.70 -12.85 10.42
N ALA A 209 -0.73 -11.97 10.24
CA ALA A 209 0.59 -12.08 10.87
C ALA A 209 0.62 -11.56 12.33
N GLY A 210 -0.44 -10.90 12.82
CA GLY A 210 -0.51 -10.39 14.20
C GLY A 210 -0.73 -8.89 14.34
N CYS A 211 -1.09 -8.19 13.26
CA CYS A 211 -1.55 -6.80 13.35
C CYS A 211 -2.95 -6.75 13.98
N LEU A 212 -3.24 -5.72 14.78
CA LEU A 212 -4.54 -5.52 15.41
C LEU A 212 -5.64 -5.25 14.40
N LEU A 213 -5.37 -4.34 13.44
CA LEU A 213 -6.31 -4.01 12.39
C LEU A 213 -5.62 -3.59 11.10
N SER A 214 -6.34 -3.78 9.98
CA SER A 214 -6.04 -3.08 8.74
C SER A 214 -7.25 -2.32 8.25
N TYR A 215 -7.03 -1.10 7.76
CA TYR A 215 -8.00 -0.32 7.00
C TYR A 215 -7.35 0.06 5.69
N ALA A 216 -7.77 -0.58 4.61
CA ALA A 216 -7.03 -0.57 3.36
C ALA A 216 -7.92 -0.83 2.15
N VAL A 217 -7.40 -0.44 1.00
CA VAL A 217 -8.02 -0.76 -0.30
C VAL A 217 -8.02 -2.26 -0.57
N ASP A 218 -9.06 -2.72 -1.23
CA ASP A 218 -9.06 -4.05 -1.84
C ASP A 218 -8.16 -4.05 -3.08
N PHE A 219 -6.90 -4.44 -2.91
CA PHE A 219 -5.92 -4.51 -4.01
C PHE A 219 -6.34 -5.47 -5.12
N ARG A 220 -7.17 -6.48 -4.82
CA ARG A 220 -7.70 -7.40 -5.84
C ARG A 220 -8.72 -6.68 -6.71
N ASP A 221 -9.52 -5.79 -6.12
CA ASP A 221 -10.44 -4.95 -6.87
C ASP A 221 -9.69 -3.97 -7.77
N ASN A 222 -8.68 -3.28 -7.25
CA ASN A 222 -7.83 -2.40 -8.06
C ASN A 222 -7.17 -3.16 -9.23
N ALA A 223 -6.60 -4.35 -8.98
CA ALA A 223 -5.99 -5.16 -10.03
C ALA A 223 -7.02 -5.63 -11.08
N ARG A 224 -8.25 -5.95 -10.66
CA ARG A 224 -9.34 -6.31 -11.58
C ARG A 224 -9.74 -5.12 -12.45
N ARG A 225 -9.88 -3.94 -11.87
CA ARG A 225 -10.20 -2.71 -12.58
C ARG A 225 -9.08 -2.30 -13.55
N ALA A 226 -7.81 -2.49 -13.14
CA ALA A 226 -6.64 -2.26 -13.98
C ALA A 226 -6.65 -3.14 -15.25
N ALA A 227 -7.12 -4.38 -15.16
CA ALA A 227 -7.33 -5.24 -16.34
C ALA A 227 -8.27 -4.60 -17.38
N GLY A 228 -9.31 -3.88 -16.92
CA GLY A 228 -10.19 -3.13 -17.81
C GLY A 228 -9.50 -1.94 -18.51
N TYR A 229 -8.47 -1.35 -17.88
CA TYR A 229 -7.66 -0.32 -18.52
C TYR A 229 -6.69 -0.93 -19.54
N VAL A 230 -6.09 -2.07 -19.22
CA VAL A 230 -5.28 -2.84 -20.17
C VAL A 230 -6.11 -3.19 -21.42
N ASP A 231 -7.34 -3.69 -21.26
CA ASP A 231 -8.25 -3.99 -22.36
C ASP A 231 -8.52 -2.75 -23.26
N LYS A 232 -8.80 -1.59 -22.64
CA LYS A 232 -9.03 -0.34 -23.38
C LYS A 232 -7.79 0.07 -24.18
N ILE A 233 -6.60 -0.04 -23.59
CA ILE A 233 -5.33 0.33 -24.22
C ILE A 233 -5.02 -0.63 -25.38
N LEU A 234 -5.20 -1.94 -25.20
CA LEU A 234 -5.04 -2.92 -26.29
C LEU A 234 -6.04 -2.71 -27.43
N LYS A 235 -7.15 -2.01 -27.19
CA LYS A 235 -8.14 -1.57 -28.19
C LYS A 235 -7.88 -0.16 -28.74
N GLY A 236 -6.75 0.47 -28.40
CA GLY A 236 -6.29 1.74 -28.97
C GLY A 236 -6.53 2.98 -28.12
N ALA A 237 -7.04 2.85 -26.88
CA ALA A 237 -7.17 3.99 -25.98
C ALA A 237 -5.80 4.52 -25.57
N GLN A 238 -5.65 5.84 -25.49
CA GLN A 238 -4.41 6.47 -25.05
C GLN A 238 -4.34 6.52 -23.52
N PRO A 239 -3.26 6.04 -22.87
CA PRO A 239 -3.16 6.04 -21.42
C PRO A 239 -3.27 7.44 -20.80
N GLY A 240 -2.72 8.46 -21.47
CA GLY A 240 -2.78 9.85 -21.01
C GLY A 240 -4.18 10.47 -20.97
N GLU A 241 -5.16 9.85 -21.62
CA GLU A 241 -6.57 10.27 -21.62
C GLU A 241 -7.42 9.46 -20.63
N LEU A 242 -6.91 8.33 -20.13
CA LEU A 242 -7.58 7.53 -19.12
C LEU A 242 -7.27 8.09 -17.73
N PRO A 243 -8.27 8.58 -16.97
CA PRO A 243 -8.04 9.21 -15.67
C PRO A 243 -7.50 8.19 -14.66
N PHE A 244 -6.61 8.62 -13.78
CA PHE A 244 -6.33 7.86 -12.56
C PHE A 244 -7.60 7.77 -11.72
N GLN A 245 -7.84 6.59 -11.16
CA GLN A 245 -9.00 6.36 -10.31
C GLN A 245 -8.57 6.07 -8.87
N GLN A 246 -9.33 6.63 -7.95
CA GLN A 246 -9.22 6.32 -6.53
C GLN A 246 -9.82 4.93 -6.25
N PRO A 247 -9.47 4.31 -5.09
CA PRO A 247 -10.07 3.06 -4.70
C PRO A 247 -11.58 3.20 -4.49
N SER A 248 -12.33 2.19 -4.93
CA SER A 248 -13.79 2.11 -4.76
C SER A 248 -14.20 1.23 -3.59
N LYS A 249 -13.28 0.40 -3.10
CA LYS A 249 -13.53 -0.54 -2.02
C LYS A 249 -12.41 -0.46 -0.98
N ILE A 250 -12.81 -0.20 0.26
CA ILE A 250 -11.92 -0.11 1.41
C ILE A 250 -12.48 -1.05 2.47
N ASP A 251 -11.65 -1.94 2.98
CA ASP A 251 -12.02 -2.93 3.97
C ASP A 251 -11.37 -2.64 5.33
N LEU A 252 -12.17 -2.69 6.40
CA LEU A 252 -11.70 -2.74 7.79
C LEU A 252 -11.68 -4.19 8.25
N VAL A 253 -10.50 -4.69 8.58
CA VAL A 253 -10.30 -6.04 9.13
C VAL A 253 -9.72 -5.92 10.54
N ILE A 254 -10.28 -6.64 11.49
CA ILE A 254 -9.82 -6.62 12.89
C ILE A 254 -9.47 -8.04 13.35
N ASN A 255 -8.36 -8.15 14.09
CA ASN A 255 -7.95 -9.38 14.77
C ASN A 255 -8.38 -9.34 16.24
N MET A 256 -9.47 -10.02 16.56
CA MET A 256 -10.03 -10.06 17.91
C MET A 256 -9.16 -10.84 18.88
N LYS A 257 -8.39 -11.82 18.39
CA LYS A 257 -7.41 -12.54 19.21
C LYS A 257 -6.30 -11.60 19.69
N ILE A 258 -5.79 -10.74 18.81
CA ILE A 258 -4.79 -9.72 19.16
C ILE A 258 -5.40 -8.67 20.10
N ALA A 259 -6.60 -8.18 19.81
CA ALA A 259 -7.30 -7.24 20.72
C ALA A 259 -7.40 -7.82 22.13
N LYS A 260 -7.88 -9.06 22.28
CA LYS A 260 -7.98 -9.76 23.57
C LYS A 260 -6.63 -9.95 24.26
N MET A 261 -5.60 -10.35 23.52
CA MET A 261 -4.24 -10.53 24.06
C MET A 261 -3.64 -9.22 24.60
N LEU A 262 -3.98 -8.10 23.96
CA LEU A 262 -3.54 -6.77 24.37
C LEU A 262 -4.43 -6.14 25.46
N GLY A 263 -5.56 -6.78 25.81
CA GLY A 263 -6.54 -6.25 26.79
C GLY A 263 -7.35 -5.08 26.21
N LEU A 264 -7.48 -4.99 24.89
CA LEU A 264 -8.21 -3.94 24.20
C LEU A 264 -9.66 -4.36 23.94
N THR A 265 -10.59 -3.43 24.17
CA THR A 265 -12.00 -3.58 23.81
C THR A 265 -12.27 -2.80 22.53
N VAL A 266 -12.77 -3.46 21.49
CA VAL A 266 -13.17 -2.80 20.26
C VAL A 266 -14.58 -2.22 20.44
N PRO A 267 -14.76 -0.90 20.36
CA PRO A 267 -16.06 -0.27 20.59
C PRO A 267 -17.08 -0.65 19.52
N ALA A 268 -18.37 -0.62 19.87
CA ALA A 268 -19.46 -0.91 18.93
C ALA A 268 -19.41 -0.01 17.67
N ILE A 269 -19.05 1.27 17.82
CA ILE A 269 -18.93 2.21 16.71
C ILE A 269 -17.84 1.81 15.70
N VAL A 270 -16.81 1.09 16.12
CA VAL A 270 -15.81 0.52 15.24
C VAL A 270 -16.32 -0.79 14.65
N MET A 271 -16.94 -1.66 15.47
CA MET A 271 -17.43 -2.98 15.04
C MET A 271 -18.45 -2.92 13.91
N ILE A 272 -19.34 -1.92 13.89
CA ILE A 272 -20.33 -1.76 12.81
C ILE A 272 -19.69 -1.44 11.44
N ARG A 273 -18.43 -1.02 11.42
CA ARG A 273 -17.66 -0.70 10.23
C ARG A 273 -16.77 -1.86 9.76
N VAL A 274 -16.69 -2.93 10.58
CA VAL A 274 -15.79 -4.06 10.30
C VAL A 274 -16.37 -4.91 9.17
N HIS A 275 -15.56 -5.14 8.15
CA HIS A 275 -15.88 -6.01 7.02
C HIS A 275 -15.51 -7.47 7.29
N GLU A 276 -14.44 -7.68 8.08
CA GLU A 276 -13.97 -9.03 8.43
C GLU A 276 -13.38 -9.05 9.85
N VAL A 277 -13.68 -10.10 10.59
CA VAL A 277 -13.10 -10.42 11.90
C VAL A 277 -12.19 -11.64 11.74
N ILE A 278 -10.99 -11.57 12.31
CA ILE A 278 -10.06 -12.70 12.45
C ILE A 278 -10.01 -13.06 13.93
N ASP A 279 -10.36 -14.32 14.25
CA ASP A 279 -10.36 -14.91 15.59
C ASP A 279 -9.17 -15.87 15.80
#